data_d0d662b51271bd98bebce63347cbbdb2
#
_entry.id   d0d662b51271bd98bebce63347cbbdb2
#
_cell.length_a   1.000
_cell.length_b   1.000
_cell.length_c   1.000
_cell.angle_alpha   90.00
_cell.angle_beta   90.00
_cell.angle_gamma   90.00
#
_symmetry.space_group_name_H-M   'P 1'
#
loop_
_entity.id
_entity.type
_entity.pdbx_description
1 polymer ?
#
loop_
_entity_poly.entity_id
_entity_poly.type
_entity_poly.pdbx_seq_one_letter_code
_entity_poly.pdbx_strand_id
1 'polypeptide(L)'
;MFEDAVTARYYEERLQEEYLEGKQPAFDISAGPIPGELHLAAGQEAAAVGVCQHLRDDDTVTAPHRPHHVAIAKGVDLKRMTAEIFGRETGLSSGKGGHMHLFDPDAGFACSGIIAQGCPPAVGAGLAAKKRNEDSVAVAYLGEGAISQGAFLESLNLAAVQQLPVVFVIEDNDWAISMPKERVTDVADGSQRAGGFDMPGVRVDYDDATAVYDAARDAVGRARAGNGPTLLEVQVHRRMGHFMGDPESYRPDEDVAAAEQRDSIERLADELRNEDVPDDELETIREDARERVDEAIEWAKEQPEPDPDAAYEDVFVNPPSGVTSEEPSHELAGGDD
;
A
#
# COMPACT_ATOMS: atom_id res chain seq x y z
N MET A 1 -9.82 3.68 13.46
CA MET A 1 -10.15 3.95 12.03
C MET A 1 -10.06 5.43 11.68
N PHE A 2 -10.80 6.33 12.35
CA PHE A 2 -10.78 7.75 11.98
C PHE A 2 -9.40 8.37 12.12
N GLU A 3 -8.70 8.15 13.23
CA GLU A 3 -7.32 8.61 13.44
C GLU A 3 -6.37 8.12 12.33
N ASP A 4 -6.40 6.82 12.00
CA ASP A 4 -5.52 6.27 10.95
C ASP A 4 -5.86 6.84 9.57
N ALA A 5 -7.16 7.04 9.28
CA ALA A 5 -7.60 7.60 8.01
C ALA A 5 -7.15 9.06 7.83
N VAL A 6 -7.31 9.90 8.85
CA VAL A 6 -6.85 11.30 8.80
C VAL A 6 -5.34 11.38 8.79
N THR A 7 -4.63 10.51 9.53
CA THR A 7 -3.18 10.42 9.50
C THR A 7 -2.69 10.05 8.09
N ALA A 8 -3.30 9.03 7.46
CA ALA A 8 -2.94 8.59 6.12
C ALA A 8 -3.16 9.72 5.09
N ARG A 9 -4.32 10.36 5.10
CA ARG A 9 -4.63 11.47 4.19
C ARG A 9 -3.63 12.61 4.32
N TYR A 10 -3.43 13.09 5.54
CA TYR A 10 -2.51 14.20 5.77
C TYR A 10 -1.06 13.83 5.43
N TYR A 11 -0.66 12.58 5.69
CA TYR A 11 0.64 12.06 5.29
C TYR A 11 0.86 12.11 3.77
N GLU A 12 -0.13 11.67 2.99
CA GLU A 12 -0.07 11.72 1.52
C GLU A 12 0.00 13.17 1.01
N GLU A 13 -0.78 14.08 1.58
CA GLU A 13 -0.76 15.50 1.24
C GLU A 13 0.60 16.14 1.55
N ARG A 14 1.19 15.84 2.72
CA ARG A 14 2.52 16.31 3.09
C ARG A 14 3.63 15.71 2.21
N LEU A 15 3.53 14.43 1.86
CA LEU A 15 4.47 13.81 0.93
C LEU A 15 4.40 14.46 -0.46
N GLN A 16 3.21 14.86 -0.92
CA GLN A 16 3.05 15.59 -2.18
C GLN A 16 3.81 16.93 -2.14
N GLU A 17 3.65 17.69 -1.07
CA GLU A 17 4.33 18.99 -0.91
C GLU A 17 5.85 18.82 -0.93
N GLU A 18 6.38 17.89 -0.13
CA GLU A 18 7.80 17.58 -0.06
C GLU A 18 8.35 17.05 -1.41
N TYR A 19 7.58 16.21 -2.09
CA TYR A 19 7.99 15.66 -3.39
C TYR A 19 8.12 16.73 -4.46
N LEU A 20 7.24 17.73 -4.46
CA LEU A 20 7.24 18.81 -5.44
C LEU A 20 8.27 19.89 -5.14
N GLU A 21 8.88 19.88 -3.97
CA GLU A 21 9.92 20.83 -3.60
C GLU A 21 11.12 20.73 -4.56
N GLY A 22 11.49 21.85 -5.18
CA GLY A 22 12.59 21.91 -6.14
C GLY A 22 12.33 21.31 -7.52
N LYS A 23 11.16 20.68 -7.77
CA LYS A 23 10.81 20.07 -9.06
C LYS A 23 10.06 21.00 -10.00
N GLN A 24 9.66 22.17 -9.55
CA GLN A 24 8.97 23.19 -10.36
C GLN A 24 9.96 24.24 -10.85
N PRO A 25 9.77 24.83 -12.07
CA PRO A 25 8.67 24.59 -13.03
C PRO A 25 8.90 23.37 -13.93
N ALA A 26 10.08 22.77 -13.96
CA ALA A 26 10.38 21.57 -14.75
C ALA A 26 10.36 20.34 -13.84
N PHE A 27 9.51 19.37 -14.16
CA PHE A 27 9.42 18.13 -13.40
C PHE A 27 10.69 17.27 -13.61
N ASP A 28 11.41 17.02 -12.54
CA ASP A 28 12.62 16.18 -12.49
C ASP A 28 12.54 15.22 -11.33
N ILE A 29 12.48 13.92 -11.60
CA ILE A 29 12.37 12.86 -10.58
C ILE A 29 13.64 12.72 -9.73
N SER A 30 14.78 13.28 -10.15
CA SER A 30 16.03 13.28 -9.39
C SER A 30 16.17 14.49 -8.46
N ALA A 31 15.30 15.51 -8.59
CA ALA A 31 15.32 16.69 -7.76
C ALA A 31 14.47 16.54 -6.49
N GLY A 32 14.73 17.41 -5.51
CA GLY A 32 13.96 17.47 -4.26
C GLY A 32 14.34 16.41 -3.22
N PRO A 33 13.71 16.44 -2.05
CA PRO A 33 14.06 15.60 -0.92
C PRO A 33 13.65 14.13 -1.04
N ILE A 34 12.66 13.83 -1.89
CA ILE A 34 12.19 12.46 -2.13
C ILE A 34 12.65 12.00 -3.52
N PRO A 35 13.54 11.01 -3.61
CA PRO A 35 14.06 10.52 -4.89
C PRO A 35 13.08 9.58 -5.60
N GLY A 36 13.20 9.50 -6.93
CA GLY A 36 12.43 8.56 -7.76
C GLY A 36 11.00 9.01 -8.02
N GLU A 37 10.14 8.04 -8.32
CA GLU A 37 8.70 8.26 -8.50
C GLU A 37 7.97 8.15 -7.17
N LEU A 38 6.86 8.85 -7.00
CA LEU A 38 6.01 8.79 -5.82
C LEU A 38 4.56 8.54 -6.24
N HIS A 39 3.94 7.52 -5.65
CA HIS A 39 2.55 7.14 -5.88
C HIS A 39 1.77 7.34 -4.59
N LEU A 40 0.75 8.17 -4.61
CA LEU A 40 -0.02 8.55 -3.44
C LEU A 40 -1.38 7.84 -3.40
N ALA A 41 -1.83 7.49 -2.21
CA ALA A 41 -3.03 6.71 -1.96
C ALA A 41 -4.22 7.55 -1.46
N ALA A 42 -4.13 8.89 -1.52
CA ALA A 42 -5.22 9.77 -1.11
C ALA A 42 -6.54 9.41 -1.81
N GLY A 43 -7.59 9.18 -1.01
CA GLY A 43 -8.90 8.70 -1.46
C GLY A 43 -9.10 7.18 -1.37
N GLN A 44 -8.11 6.42 -0.89
CA GLN A 44 -8.19 4.96 -0.73
C GLN A 44 -8.19 4.51 0.75
N GLU A 45 -8.25 5.44 1.68
CA GLU A 45 -8.07 5.21 3.12
C GLU A 45 -9.06 4.19 3.69
N ALA A 46 -10.31 4.20 3.20
CA ALA A 46 -11.35 3.27 3.68
C ALA A 46 -10.96 1.80 3.57
N ALA A 47 -10.27 1.43 2.47
CA ALA A 47 -9.81 0.05 2.26
C ALA A 47 -8.79 -0.37 3.31
N ALA A 48 -7.86 0.52 3.65
CA ALA A 48 -6.82 0.23 4.64
C ALA A 48 -7.39 0.17 6.06
N VAL A 49 -8.07 1.24 6.49
CA VAL A 49 -8.51 1.34 7.90
C VAL A 49 -9.60 0.33 8.24
N GLY A 50 -10.53 0.05 7.31
CA GLY A 50 -11.56 -0.95 7.55
C GLY A 50 -11.03 -2.36 7.71
N VAL A 51 -10.00 -2.74 6.95
CA VAL A 51 -9.41 -4.08 7.01
C VAL A 51 -8.43 -4.21 8.17
N CYS A 52 -7.50 -3.27 8.34
CA CYS A 52 -6.42 -3.37 9.32
C CYS A 52 -6.91 -3.37 10.77
N GLN A 53 -8.09 -2.81 11.06
CA GLN A 53 -8.69 -2.87 12.41
C GLN A 53 -8.98 -4.28 12.93
N HIS A 54 -9.01 -5.28 12.06
CA HIS A 54 -9.21 -6.70 12.44
C HIS A 54 -7.91 -7.48 12.53
N LEU A 55 -6.78 -6.83 12.22
CA LEU A 55 -5.47 -7.47 12.21
C LEU A 55 -4.76 -7.32 13.56
N ARG A 56 -3.94 -8.30 13.86
CA ARG A 56 -3.08 -8.36 15.03
C ARG A 56 -1.63 -8.11 14.65
N ASP A 57 -0.76 -7.99 15.63
CA ASP A 57 0.67 -7.80 15.42
C ASP A 57 1.31 -8.97 14.65
N ASP A 58 0.83 -10.20 14.87
CA ASP A 58 1.31 -11.43 14.22
C ASP A 58 0.70 -11.70 12.84
N ASP A 59 -0.25 -10.90 12.38
CA ASP A 59 -0.80 -10.96 11.02
C ASP A 59 0.13 -10.25 10.02
N THR A 60 0.26 -10.83 8.83
CA THR A 60 1.12 -10.31 7.77
C THR A 60 0.31 -9.54 6.73
N VAL A 61 0.83 -8.40 6.30
CA VAL A 61 0.22 -7.58 5.25
C VAL A 61 1.21 -7.34 4.13
N THR A 62 0.76 -7.54 2.88
CA THR A 62 1.50 -7.10 1.70
C THR A 62 0.69 -6.07 0.92
N ALA A 63 1.35 -5.02 0.44
CA ALA A 63 0.72 -3.92 -0.27
C ALA A 63 1.33 -3.68 -1.66
N PRO A 64 0.64 -3.00 -2.58
CA PRO A 64 1.16 -2.60 -3.87
C PRO A 64 2.04 -1.33 -3.76
N HIS A 65 2.26 -0.66 -4.88
CA HIS A 65 3.05 0.57 -5.02
C HIS A 65 2.44 1.82 -4.34
N ARG A 66 1.19 1.77 -3.86
CA ARG A 66 0.54 2.79 -3.02
C ARG A 66 0.37 2.23 -1.60
N PRO A 67 1.45 2.19 -0.81
CA PRO A 67 1.44 1.41 0.41
C PRO A 67 1.10 2.20 1.67
N HIS A 68 1.19 3.54 1.65
CA HIS A 68 1.35 4.33 2.87
C HIS A 68 0.13 4.25 3.79
N HIS A 69 -1.10 4.34 3.25
CA HIS A 69 -2.33 4.22 4.02
C HIS A 69 -2.46 2.84 4.69
N VAL A 70 -2.06 1.77 3.97
CA VAL A 70 -2.04 0.40 4.52
C VAL A 70 -0.95 0.25 5.58
N ALA A 71 0.24 0.81 5.33
CA ALA A 71 1.35 0.79 6.28
C ALA A 71 0.98 1.50 7.60
N ILE A 72 0.38 2.69 7.52
CA ILE A 72 -0.10 3.47 8.67
C ILE A 72 -1.16 2.67 9.43
N ALA A 73 -2.18 2.15 8.75
CA ALA A 73 -3.24 1.38 9.38
C ALA A 73 -2.76 0.05 9.97
N LYS A 74 -1.67 -0.53 9.47
CA LYS A 74 -1.03 -1.73 10.02
C LYS A 74 -0.10 -1.44 11.21
N GLY A 75 0.25 -0.16 11.43
CA GLY A 75 1.07 0.27 12.55
C GLY A 75 2.58 0.29 12.26
N VAL A 76 2.98 0.44 11.02
CA VAL A 76 4.38 0.70 10.64
C VAL A 76 4.86 2.01 11.28
N ASP A 77 6.08 2.03 11.81
CA ASP A 77 6.65 3.21 12.42
C ASP A 77 6.75 4.37 11.42
N LEU A 78 6.02 5.44 11.68
CA LEU A 78 5.86 6.58 10.77
C LEU A 78 7.19 7.29 10.49
N LYS A 79 8.06 7.44 11.50
CA LYS A 79 9.37 8.10 11.35
C LYS A 79 10.30 7.26 10.47
N ARG A 80 10.39 5.96 10.73
CA ARG A 80 11.23 5.04 9.95
C ARG A 80 10.70 4.87 8.51
N MET A 81 9.38 4.81 8.33
CA MET A 81 8.75 4.78 7.00
C MET A 81 9.09 6.06 6.22
N THR A 82 8.96 7.22 6.85
CA THR A 82 9.28 8.51 6.22
C THR A 82 10.77 8.59 5.86
N ALA A 83 11.65 8.17 6.77
CA ALA A 83 13.10 8.12 6.50
C ALA A 83 13.43 7.23 5.29
N GLU A 84 12.73 6.08 5.13
CA GLU A 84 12.90 5.22 3.96
C GLU A 84 12.50 5.90 2.66
N ILE A 85 11.36 6.61 2.67
CA ILE A 85 10.84 7.36 1.50
C ILE A 85 11.80 8.50 1.12
N PHE A 86 12.42 9.14 2.11
CA PHE A 86 13.41 10.20 1.90
C PHE A 86 14.82 9.65 1.60
N GLY A 87 14.99 8.33 1.46
CA GLY A 87 16.28 7.69 1.17
C GLY A 87 17.30 7.88 2.29
N ARG A 88 16.88 7.78 3.56
CA ARG A 88 17.73 7.97 4.75
C ARG A 88 18.17 6.65 5.36
N GLU A 89 19.38 6.61 5.90
CA GLU A 89 19.99 5.42 6.51
C GLU A 89 19.14 4.84 7.65
N THR A 90 18.41 5.68 8.38
CA THR A 90 17.54 5.28 9.51
C THR A 90 16.20 4.71 9.08
N GLY A 91 15.95 4.62 7.78
CA GLY A 91 14.73 4.04 7.20
C GLY A 91 14.58 2.53 7.45
N LEU A 92 13.45 1.98 7.04
CA LEU A 92 13.07 0.57 7.22
C LEU A 92 14.05 -0.40 6.53
N SER A 93 14.62 0.01 5.40
CA SER A 93 15.60 -0.74 4.60
C SER A 93 16.87 0.09 4.35
N SER A 94 17.23 0.93 5.29
CA SER A 94 18.40 1.83 5.23
C SER A 94 18.39 2.78 4.03
N GLY A 95 17.19 3.25 3.64
CA GLY A 95 16.99 4.17 2.53
C GLY A 95 17.12 3.55 1.13
N LYS A 96 17.24 2.22 1.01
CA LYS A 96 17.46 1.52 -0.28
C LYS A 96 16.17 1.18 -1.02
N GLY A 97 15.04 1.05 -0.32
CA GLY A 97 13.77 0.60 -0.87
C GLY A 97 12.92 1.72 -1.46
N GLY A 98 13.00 2.90 -0.89
CA GLY A 98 12.08 4.00 -1.20
C GLY A 98 10.63 3.63 -0.91
N HIS A 99 9.68 4.44 -1.41
CA HIS A 99 8.28 4.30 -1.05
C HIS A 99 7.60 3.02 -1.56
N MET A 100 8.08 2.41 -2.65
CA MET A 100 7.45 1.22 -3.24
C MET A 100 7.96 -0.11 -2.68
N HIS A 101 8.99 -0.10 -1.83
CA HIS A 101 9.61 -1.31 -1.32
C HIS A 101 9.86 -1.22 0.20
N LEU A 102 8.85 -0.74 0.92
CA LEU A 102 8.84 -0.71 2.38
C LEU A 102 8.82 -2.15 2.92
N PHE A 103 9.64 -2.42 3.92
CA PHE A 103 9.70 -3.70 4.58
C PHE A 103 9.87 -3.50 6.08
N ASP A 104 8.84 -3.83 6.85
CA ASP A 104 8.86 -3.78 8.31
C ASP A 104 8.47 -5.15 8.88
N PRO A 105 9.45 -5.97 9.26
CA PRO A 105 9.19 -7.29 9.84
C PRO A 105 8.54 -7.21 11.22
N ASP A 106 8.75 -6.12 11.98
CA ASP A 106 8.18 -5.94 13.31
C ASP A 106 6.67 -5.67 13.23
N ALA A 107 6.25 -4.89 12.22
CA ALA A 107 4.84 -4.67 11.92
C ALA A 107 4.21 -5.81 11.06
N GLY A 108 5.00 -6.77 10.58
CA GLY A 108 4.52 -7.78 9.65
C GLY A 108 4.10 -7.20 8.29
N PHE A 109 4.78 -6.14 7.82
CA PHE A 109 4.40 -5.39 6.62
C PHE A 109 5.47 -5.43 5.53
N ALA A 110 5.04 -5.55 4.27
CA ALA A 110 5.89 -5.40 3.09
C ALA A 110 5.10 -4.80 1.92
N CYS A 111 5.78 -4.05 1.04
CA CYS A 111 5.17 -3.61 -0.21
C CYS A 111 6.09 -3.81 -1.41
N SER A 112 5.51 -3.76 -2.62
CA SER A 112 6.29 -3.85 -3.85
C SER A 112 5.66 -3.08 -5.00
N GLY A 113 6.50 -2.39 -5.78
CA GLY A 113 6.11 -1.79 -7.06
C GLY A 113 5.84 -2.80 -8.16
N ILE A 114 6.22 -4.06 -8.00
CA ILE A 114 5.96 -5.12 -8.98
C ILE A 114 4.52 -5.61 -8.85
N ILE A 115 3.78 -5.54 -9.96
CA ILE A 115 2.35 -5.81 -10.00
C ILE A 115 2.04 -7.24 -9.54
N ALA A 116 1.14 -7.37 -8.55
CA ALA A 116 0.71 -8.62 -7.90
C ALA A 116 1.83 -9.38 -7.16
N GLN A 117 3.02 -8.82 -7.00
CA GLN A 117 4.13 -9.50 -6.32
C GLN A 117 3.82 -9.80 -4.85
N GLY A 118 2.98 -9.01 -4.19
CA GLY A 118 2.58 -9.24 -2.80
C GLY A 118 1.73 -10.50 -2.58
N CYS A 119 1.02 -10.99 -3.60
CA CYS A 119 0.11 -12.12 -3.45
C CYS A 119 0.82 -13.44 -3.09
N PRO A 120 1.89 -13.89 -3.79
CA PRO A 120 2.59 -15.12 -3.42
C PRO A 120 3.21 -15.10 -2.01
N PRO A 121 3.88 -14.03 -1.54
CA PRO A 121 4.37 -13.95 -0.16
C PRO A 121 3.25 -14.05 0.88
N ALA A 122 2.11 -13.38 0.68
CA ALA A 122 0.96 -13.50 1.57
C ALA A 122 0.43 -14.94 1.63
N VAL A 123 0.35 -15.62 0.49
CA VAL A 123 -0.01 -17.05 0.44
C VAL A 123 1.04 -17.90 1.18
N GLY A 124 2.33 -17.55 1.05
CA GLY A 124 3.42 -18.19 1.80
C GLY A 124 3.28 -18.02 3.31
N ALA A 125 2.94 -16.82 3.77
CA ALA A 125 2.68 -16.52 5.19
C ALA A 125 1.46 -17.32 5.71
N GLY A 126 0.35 -17.32 4.96
CA GLY A 126 -0.83 -18.13 5.30
C GLY A 126 -0.54 -19.64 5.33
N LEU A 127 0.32 -20.14 4.42
CA LEU A 127 0.77 -21.53 4.45
C LEU A 127 1.64 -21.82 5.67
N ALA A 128 2.52 -20.92 6.05
CA ALA A 128 3.36 -21.03 7.24
C ALA A 128 2.50 -21.07 8.50
N ALA A 129 1.55 -20.14 8.67
CA ALA A 129 0.61 -20.11 9.79
C ALA A 129 -0.13 -21.44 9.90
N LYS A 130 -0.72 -21.93 8.81
CA LYS A 130 -1.41 -23.22 8.78
C LYS A 130 -0.50 -24.39 9.17
N LYS A 131 0.74 -24.43 8.67
CA LYS A 131 1.69 -25.52 8.99
C LYS A 131 2.17 -25.50 10.42
N ARG A 132 2.20 -24.33 11.05
CA ARG A 132 2.57 -24.15 12.45
C ARG A 132 1.40 -24.28 13.40
N ASN A 133 0.17 -24.43 12.89
CA ASN A 133 -1.09 -24.38 13.63
C ASN A 133 -1.25 -23.06 14.42
N GLU A 134 -0.86 -21.97 13.80
CA GLU A 134 -1.08 -20.60 14.25
C GLU A 134 -2.41 -20.08 13.68
N ASP A 135 -3.03 -19.12 14.35
CA ASP A 135 -4.28 -18.50 13.90
C ASP A 135 -4.05 -17.12 13.24
N SER A 136 -2.80 -16.80 12.89
CA SER A 136 -2.44 -15.60 12.15
C SER A 136 -2.99 -15.64 10.72
N VAL A 137 -3.30 -14.47 10.21
CA VAL A 137 -3.89 -14.25 8.89
C VAL A 137 -2.91 -13.45 8.02
N ALA A 138 -2.90 -13.73 6.73
CA ALA A 138 -2.18 -12.91 5.76
C ALA A 138 -3.18 -12.10 4.91
N VAL A 139 -2.86 -10.83 4.67
CA VAL A 139 -3.65 -9.95 3.78
C VAL A 139 -2.79 -9.49 2.62
N ALA A 140 -3.31 -9.64 1.40
CA ALA A 140 -2.65 -9.14 0.20
C ALA A 140 -3.50 -8.05 -0.45
N TYR A 141 -3.00 -6.81 -0.43
CA TYR A 141 -3.60 -5.71 -1.19
C TYR A 141 -3.08 -5.67 -2.61
N LEU A 142 -3.95 -5.33 -3.56
CA LEU A 142 -3.62 -5.14 -4.97
C LEU A 142 -4.64 -4.20 -5.63
N GLY A 143 -4.24 -3.51 -6.70
CA GLY A 143 -5.18 -2.72 -7.50
C GLY A 143 -5.95 -3.59 -8.51
N GLU A 144 -7.07 -3.06 -9.03
CA GLU A 144 -7.91 -3.73 -10.04
C GLU A 144 -7.15 -4.02 -11.35
N GLY A 145 -6.14 -3.21 -11.69
CA GLY A 145 -5.26 -3.49 -12.84
C GLY A 145 -4.41 -4.76 -12.69
N ALA A 146 -4.23 -5.25 -11.46
CA ALA A 146 -3.43 -6.43 -11.16
C ALA A 146 -4.20 -7.75 -11.23
N ILE A 147 -5.54 -7.73 -11.28
CA ILE A 147 -6.37 -8.95 -11.22
C ILE A 147 -6.23 -9.90 -12.41
N SER A 148 -5.58 -9.47 -13.48
CA SER A 148 -5.27 -10.30 -14.66
C SER A 148 -3.87 -10.89 -14.64
N GLN A 149 -3.05 -10.61 -13.61
CA GLN A 149 -1.71 -11.18 -13.46
C GLN A 149 -1.76 -12.66 -13.08
N GLY A 150 -0.87 -13.46 -13.69
CA GLY A 150 -0.75 -14.89 -13.38
C GLY A 150 -0.48 -15.13 -11.89
N ALA A 151 0.45 -14.37 -11.29
CA ALA A 151 0.79 -14.48 -9.87
C ALA A 151 -0.43 -14.31 -8.94
N PHE A 152 -1.36 -13.41 -9.27
CA PHE A 152 -2.62 -13.27 -8.51
C PHE A 152 -3.51 -14.50 -8.65
N LEU A 153 -3.77 -14.94 -9.90
CA LEU A 153 -4.67 -16.08 -10.17
C LEU A 153 -4.12 -17.38 -9.58
N GLU A 154 -2.83 -17.62 -9.67
CA GLU A 154 -2.15 -18.77 -9.07
C GLU A 154 -2.22 -18.72 -7.54
N SER A 155 -2.10 -17.52 -6.95
CA SER A 155 -2.24 -17.30 -5.51
C SER A 155 -3.65 -17.61 -5.01
N LEU A 156 -4.70 -17.14 -5.72
CA LEU A 156 -6.10 -17.50 -5.42
C LEU A 156 -6.29 -19.01 -5.43
N ASN A 157 -5.80 -19.69 -6.49
CA ASN A 157 -5.94 -21.14 -6.62
C ASN A 157 -5.23 -21.89 -5.47
N LEU A 158 -4.00 -21.54 -5.17
CA LEU A 158 -3.25 -22.21 -4.10
C LEU A 158 -3.88 -21.96 -2.71
N ALA A 159 -4.29 -20.73 -2.44
CA ALA A 159 -4.97 -20.38 -1.18
C ALA A 159 -6.30 -21.15 -1.04
N ALA A 160 -7.10 -21.24 -2.08
CA ALA A 160 -8.36 -21.98 -2.07
C ALA A 160 -8.15 -23.49 -1.88
N VAL A 161 -7.29 -24.12 -2.71
CA VAL A 161 -7.03 -25.57 -2.64
C VAL A 161 -6.49 -25.97 -1.27
N GLN A 162 -5.62 -25.13 -0.69
CA GLN A 162 -5.01 -25.38 0.61
C GLN A 162 -5.84 -24.82 1.77
N GLN A 163 -6.99 -24.16 1.54
CA GLN A 163 -7.80 -23.51 2.58
C GLN A 163 -6.91 -22.67 3.52
N LEU A 164 -6.13 -21.74 2.93
CA LEU A 164 -5.17 -20.92 3.67
C LEU A 164 -5.87 -19.72 4.33
N PRO A 165 -5.37 -19.25 5.48
CA PRO A 165 -5.87 -18.06 6.14
C PRO A 165 -5.38 -16.79 5.43
N VAL A 166 -5.91 -16.52 4.23
CA VAL A 166 -5.51 -15.38 3.40
C VAL A 166 -6.76 -14.56 3.01
N VAL A 167 -6.64 -13.24 3.10
CA VAL A 167 -7.61 -12.30 2.54
C VAL A 167 -6.92 -11.53 1.43
N PHE A 168 -7.51 -11.55 0.23
CA PHE A 168 -7.06 -10.71 -0.88
C PHE A 168 -7.96 -9.49 -0.94
N VAL A 169 -7.37 -8.29 -0.99
CA VAL A 169 -8.09 -7.02 -1.01
C VAL A 169 -7.79 -6.28 -2.30
N ILE A 170 -8.79 -6.11 -3.15
CA ILE A 170 -8.69 -5.31 -4.36
C ILE A 170 -9.09 -3.87 -4.01
N GLU A 171 -8.19 -2.93 -4.23
CA GLU A 171 -8.46 -1.49 -4.21
C GLU A 171 -8.83 -1.08 -5.63
N ASP A 172 -10.11 -1.00 -5.90
CA ASP A 172 -10.64 -0.69 -7.22
C ASP A 172 -10.91 0.81 -7.36
N ASN A 173 -10.02 1.51 -8.06
CA ASN A 173 -10.12 2.93 -8.35
C ASN A 173 -10.50 3.23 -9.81
N ASP A 174 -10.98 2.22 -10.55
CA ASP A 174 -11.39 2.26 -11.96
C ASP A 174 -10.25 2.50 -12.97
N TRP A 175 -8.98 2.62 -12.53
CA TRP A 175 -7.87 3.01 -13.41
C TRP A 175 -6.61 2.15 -13.24
N ALA A 176 -6.30 1.34 -14.24
CA ALA A 176 -5.02 0.65 -14.36
C ALA A 176 -3.99 1.58 -15.04
N ILE A 177 -3.24 2.35 -14.24
CA ILE A 177 -2.38 3.47 -14.71
C ILE A 177 -3.24 4.52 -15.44
N SER A 178 -3.18 4.52 -16.76
CA SER A 178 -3.92 5.41 -17.68
C SER A 178 -5.04 4.71 -18.45
N MET A 179 -5.25 3.42 -18.18
CA MET A 179 -6.29 2.62 -18.85
C MET A 179 -7.49 2.45 -17.93
N PRO A 180 -8.71 2.79 -18.38
CA PRO A 180 -9.91 2.54 -17.61
C PRO A 180 -10.14 1.02 -17.46
N LYS A 181 -10.68 0.61 -16.31
CA LYS A 181 -10.87 -0.78 -15.88
C LYS A 181 -11.54 -1.64 -16.97
N GLU A 182 -12.57 -1.14 -17.63
CA GLU A 182 -13.31 -1.86 -18.65
C GLU A 182 -12.48 -2.22 -19.91
N ARG A 183 -11.29 -1.64 -20.06
CA ARG A 183 -10.34 -1.99 -21.13
C ARG A 183 -9.33 -3.04 -20.73
N VAL A 184 -9.20 -3.35 -19.44
CA VAL A 184 -8.22 -4.33 -18.94
C VAL A 184 -8.85 -5.60 -18.42
N THR A 185 -10.16 -5.59 -18.11
CA THR A 185 -10.90 -6.77 -17.69
C THR A 185 -12.34 -6.70 -18.16
N ASP A 186 -12.91 -7.88 -18.53
CA ASP A 186 -14.31 -8.02 -18.95
C ASP A 186 -15.25 -8.27 -17.75
N VAL A 187 -14.71 -8.60 -16.56
CA VAL A 187 -15.53 -8.71 -15.35
C VAL A 187 -15.80 -7.32 -14.78
N ALA A 188 -17.08 -7.04 -14.51
CA ALA A 188 -17.49 -5.75 -13.96
C ALA A 188 -16.90 -5.52 -12.56
N ASP A 189 -16.91 -6.56 -11.73
CA ASP A 189 -16.36 -6.54 -10.38
C ASP A 189 -15.25 -7.58 -10.27
N GLY A 190 -14.08 -7.17 -9.79
CA GLY A 190 -12.92 -8.04 -9.60
C GLY A 190 -13.21 -9.20 -8.65
N SER A 191 -14.08 -8.96 -7.65
CA SER A 191 -14.54 -9.97 -6.68
C SER A 191 -15.26 -11.16 -7.32
N GLN A 192 -15.82 -11.02 -8.53
CA GLN A 192 -16.46 -12.13 -9.27
C GLN A 192 -15.46 -13.23 -9.66
N ARG A 193 -14.16 -12.92 -9.72
CA ARG A 193 -13.11 -13.92 -9.98
C ARG A 193 -13.05 -15.01 -8.91
N ALA A 194 -13.46 -14.70 -7.69
CA ALA A 194 -13.52 -15.63 -6.56
C ALA A 194 -14.34 -16.90 -6.89
N GLY A 195 -15.42 -16.75 -7.67
CA GLY A 195 -16.26 -17.87 -8.09
C GLY A 195 -15.53 -18.92 -8.91
N GLY A 196 -14.47 -18.56 -9.64
CA GLY A 196 -13.62 -19.51 -10.38
C GLY A 196 -12.76 -20.41 -9.48
N PHE A 197 -12.61 -20.06 -8.20
CA PHE A 197 -11.77 -20.75 -7.20
C PHE A 197 -12.57 -21.29 -6.01
N ASP A 198 -13.90 -21.27 -6.09
CA ASP A 198 -14.81 -21.73 -5.02
C ASP A 198 -14.52 -21.06 -3.66
N MET A 199 -14.29 -19.74 -3.68
CA MET A 199 -14.12 -18.92 -2.49
C MET A 199 -15.12 -17.75 -2.47
N PRO A 200 -15.43 -17.17 -1.30
CA PRO A 200 -16.26 -15.97 -1.23
C PRO A 200 -15.61 -14.79 -1.94
N GLY A 201 -16.40 -14.09 -2.77
CA GLY A 201 -16.10 -12.79 -3.33
C GLY A 201 -17.09 -11.76 -2.78
N VAL A 202 -16.56 -10.70 -2.17
CA VAL A 202 -17.36 -9.64 -1.55
C VAL A 202 -16.95 -8.32 -2.16
N ARG A 203 -17.93 -7.48 -2.52
CA ARG A 203 -17.69 -6.12 -2.97
C ARG A 203 -18.29 -5.12 -1.98
N VAL A 204 -17.54 -4.09 -1.69
CA VAL A 204 -17.99 -2.93 -0.92
C VAL A 204 -17.93 -1.71 -1.84
N ASP A 205 -19.02 -0.99 -1.90
CA ASP A 205 -19.15 0.21 -2.71
C ASP A 205 -18.43 1.40 -2.04
N TYR A 206 -18.27 2.47 -2.82
CA TYR A 206 -17.45 3.65 -2.54
C TYR A 206 -17.53 4.22 -1.12
N ASP A 207 -16.36 4.55 -0.58
CA ASP A 207 -16.15 5.49 0.52
C ASP A 207 -16.83 5.11 1.84
N ASP A 208 -17.12 3.84 2.05
CA ASP A 208 -17.78 3.33 3.24
C ASP A 208 -16.82 2.53 4.13
N ALA A 209 -16.04 3.23 4.96
CA ALA A 209 -15.08 2.59 5.86
C ALA A 209 -15.76 1.62 6.84
N THR A 210 -16.99 1.92 7.27
CA THR A 210 -17.77 1.06 8.17
C THR A 210 -18.25 -0.21 7.46
N ALA A 211 -18.70 -0.11 6.21
CA ALA A 211 -19.02 -1.29 5.41
C ALA A 211 -17.79 -2.15 5.10
N VAL A 212 -16.62 -1.52 4.83
CA VAL A 212 -15.36 -2.25 4.69
C VAL A 212 -15.00 -2.96 5.99
N TYR A 213 -15.12 -2.29 7.13
CA TYR A 213 -14.89 -2.89 8.44
C TYR A 213 -15.76 -4.13 8.66
N ASP A 214 -17.05 -4.07 8.39
CA ASP A 214 -17.96 -5.21 8.54
C ASP A 214 -17.60 -6.37 7.61
N ALA A 215 -17.35 -6.10 6.34
CA ALA A 215 -16.94 -7.11 5.36
C ALA A 215 -15.58 -7.74 5.73
N ALA A 216 -14.63 -6.94 6.17
CA ALA A 216 -13.31 -7.40 6.60
C ALA A 216 -13.38 -8.24 7.88
N ARG A 217 -14.24 -7.88 8.84
CA ARG A 217 -14.49 -8.73 10.03
C ARG A 217 -14.85 -10.15 9.64
N ASP A 218 -15.78 -10.30 8.69
CA ASP A 218 -16.24 -11.60 8.26
C ASP A 218 -15.16 -12.34 7.47
N ALA A 219 -14.42 -11.65 6.59
CA ALA A 219 -13.33 -12.22 5.80
C ALA A 219 -12.14 -12.68 6.67
N VAL A 220 -11.65 -11.81 7.56
CA VAL A 220 -10.56 -12.11 8.50
C VAL A 220 -10.98 -13.18 9.50
N GLY A 221 -12.21 -13.08 10.03
CA GLY A 221 -12.78 -14.08 10.94
C GLY A 221 -12.87 -15.47 10.29
N ARG A 222 -13.29 -15.53 9.01
CA ARG A 222 -13.33 -16.76 8.21
C ARG A 222 -11.93 -17.36 8.04
N ALA A 223 -10.96 -16.53 7.63
CA ALA A 223 -9.59 -16.94 7.41
C ALA A 223 -8.97 -17.49 8.72
N ARG A 224 -9.11 -16.74 9.81
CA ARG A 224 -8.60 -17.10 11.16
C ARG A 224 -9.22 -18.37 11.70
N ALA A 225 -10.48 -18.64 11.39
CA ALA A 225 -11.16 -19.88 11.74
C ALA A 225 -10.74 -21.09 10.87
N GLY A 226 -9.80 -20.91 9.93
CA GLY A 226 -9.34 -21.98 9.04
C GLY A 226 -10.33 -22.35 7.92
N ASN A 227 -11.32 -21.51 7.66
CA ASN A 227 -12.35 -21.75 6.64
C ASN A 227 -11.95 -21.28 5.21
N GLY A 228 -10.66 -21.00 5.01
CA GLY A 228 -10.08 -20.64 3.72
C GLY A 228 -10.14 -19.15 3.40
N PRO A 229 -9.68 -18.78 2.18
CA PRO A 229 -9.51 -17.40 1.78
C PRO A 229 -10.82 -16.69 1.43
N THR A 230 -10.76 -15.36 1.34
CA THR A 230 -11.82 -14.49 0.81
C THR A 230 -11.19 -13.47 -0.15
N LEU A 231 -11.88 -13.14 -1.23
CA LEU A 231 -11.55 -12.02 -2.11
C LEU A 231 -12.50 -10.86 -1.82
N LEU A 232 -11.96 -9.79 -1.24
CA LEU A 232 -12.68 -8.55 -0.92
C LEU A 232 -12.32 -7.50 -1.96
N GLU A 233 -13.29 -6.89 -2.60
CA GLU A 233 -13.12 -5.74 -3.48
C GLU A 233 -13.70 -4.51 -2.81
N VAL A 234 -12.88 -3.48 -2.68
CA VAL A 234 -13.28 -2.18 -2.14
C VAL A 234 -13.18 -1.15 -3.24
N GLN A 235 -14.30 -0.54 -3.61
CA GLN A 235 -14.26 0.61 -4.50
C GLN A 235 -13.76 1.84 -3.74
N VAL A 236 -12.76 2.47 -4.32
CA VAL A 236 -12.07 3.63 -3.77
C VAL A 236 -11.90 4.69 -4.85
N HIS A 237 -11.44 5.86 -4.48
CA HIS A 237 -11.10 6.92 -5.42
C HIS A 237 -9.61 7.19 -5.44
N ARG A 238 -9.05 7.33 -6.64
CA ARG A 238 -7.70 7.86 -6.82
C ARG A 238 -7.82 9.38 -7.00
N ARG A 239 -7.51 10.15 -5.95
CA ARG A 239 -7.61 11.62 -5.98
C ARG A 239 -6.51 12.29 -6.78
N MET A 240 -5.36 11.65 -6.88
CA MET A 240 -4.18 12.16 -7.58
C MET A 240 -3.87 11.30 -8.79
N GLY A 241 -2.97 11.73 -9.67
CA GLY A 241 -2.51 10.97 -10.82
C GLY A 241 -1.94 9.59 -10.46
N HIS A 242 -1.56 8.82 -11.47
CA HIS A 242 -0.95 7.51 -11.22
C HIS A 242 0.32 7.65 -10.38
N PHE A 243 1.17 8.60 -10.71
CA PHE A 243 2.33 9.03 -9.93
C PHE A 243 2.39 10.55 -9.88
N MET A 244 3.22 11.10 -9.00
CA MET A 244 3.41 12.54 -8.91
C MET A 244 4.19 13.06 -10.12
N GLY A 245 3.55 13.69 -11.06
CA GLY A 245 4.08 14.09 -12.37
C GLY A 245 3.23 13.57 -13.52
N ASP A 246 2.24 12.72 -13.21
CA ASP A 246 1.23 12.31 -14.18
C ASP A 246 0.31 13.50 -14.51
N PRO A 247 0.20 13.93 -15.77
CA PRO A 247 -0.64 15.06 -16.15
C PRO A 247 -2.13 14.74 -16.20
N GLU A 248 -2.53 13.50 -15.95
CA GLU A 248 -3.91 12.98 -15.91
C GLU A 248 -4.77 13.28 -17.15
N SER A 249 -4.17 13.63 -18.27
CA SER A 249 -4.87 14.02 -19.51
C SER A 249 -5.77 12.91 -20.10
N TYR A 250 -5.69 11.71 -19.59
CA TYR A 250 -6.51 10.56 -19.97
C TYR A 250 -7.80 10.43 -19.13
N ARG A 251 -7.89 11.13 -18.00
CA ARG A 251 -9.07 11.11 -17.12
C ARG A 251 -10.06 12.19 -17.52
N PRO A 252 -11.35 11.86 -17.62
CA PRO A 252 -12.39 12.89 -17.77
C PRO A 252 -12.46 13.81 -16.55
N ASP A 253 -12.71 15.09 -16.76
CA ASP A 253 -12.89 16.08 -15.68
C ASP A 253 -14.00 15.65 -14.70
N GLU A 254 -15.00 14.91 -15.17
CA GLU A 254 -16.11 14.39 -14.38
C GLU A 254 -15.62 13.35 -13.34
N ASP A 255 -14.66 12.50 -13.71
CA ASP A 255 -14.07 11.49 -12.79
C ASP A 255 -13.23 12.16 -11.70
N VAL A 256 -12.46 13.18 -12.07
CA VAL A 256 -11.66 13.96 -11.12
C VAL A 256 -12.59 14.66 -10.13
N ALA A 257 -13.62 15.34 -10.60
CA ALA A 257 -14.60 16.03 -9.76
C ALA A 257 -15.38 15.04 -8.86
N ALA A 258 -15.70 13.84 -9.34
CA ALA A 258 -16.36 12.81 -8.53
C ALA A 258 -15.44 12.31 -7.40
N ALA A 259 -14.14 12.14 -7.67
CA ALA A 259 -13.15 11.74 -6.66
C ALA A 259 -12.95 12.81 -5.58
N GLU A 260 -13.07 14.09 -5.93
CA GLU A 260 -12.98 15.20 -4.98
C GLU A 260 -14.21 15.32 -4.07
N GLN A 261 -15.41 15.03 -4.62
CA GLN A 261 -16.67 15.17 -3.89
C GLN A 261 -16.95 14.03 -2.91
N ARG A 262 -16.33 12.87 -3.12
CA ARG A 262 -16.49 11.70 -2.27
C ARG A 262 -15.30 11.58 -1.34
N ASP A 263 -15.57 11.65 -0.04
CA ASP A 263 -14.55 11.57 0.99
C ASP A 263 -14.97 10.59 2.09
N SER A 264 -14.29 9.45 2.12
CA SER A 264 -14.53 8.42 3.13
C SER A 264 -14.27 8.90 4.55
N ILE A 265 -13.35 9.86 4.72
CA ILE A 265 -13.00 10.43 6.03
C ILE A 265 -14.12 11.33 6.53
N GLU A 266 -14.66 12.22 5.68
CA GLU A 266 -15.78 13.08 6.07
C GLU A 266 -17.04 12.25 6.31
N ARG A 267 -17.29 11.21 5.51
CA ARG A 267 -18.39 10.28 5.78
C ARG A 267 -18.24 9.59 7.13
N LEU A 268 -17.03 9.08 7.45
CA LEU A 268 -16.78 8.46 8.75
C LEU A 268 -16.92 9.46 9.90
N ALA A 269 -16.51 10.73 9.69
CA ALA A 269 -16.74 11.80 10.66
C ALA A 269 -18.24 12.07 10.90
N ASP A 270 -19.05 12.07 9.83
CA ASP A 270 -20.52 12.23 9.95
C ASP A 270 -21.16 11.04 10.67
N GLU A 271 -20.69 9.82 10.43
CA GLU A 271 -21.14 8.63 11.17
C GLU A 271 -20.81 8.75 12.67
N LEU A 272 -19.59 9.20 13.02
CA LEU A 272 -19.18 9.43 14.41
C LEU A 272 -19.99 10.54 15.08
N ARG A 273 -20.32 11.63 14.37
CA ARG A 273 -21.23 12.68 14.86
C ARG A 273 -22.63 12.12 15.16
N ASN A 274 -23.12 11.22 14.32
CA ASN A 274 -24.42 10.56 14.54
C ASN A 274 -24.40 9.61 15.74
N GLU A 275 -23.22 9.17 16.18
CA GLU A 275 -23.00 8.41 17.41
C GLU A 275 -22.61 9.31 18.60
N ASP A 276 -22.95 10.61 18.52
CA ASP A 276 -22.73 11.61 19.57
C ASP A 276 -21.23 11.91 19.88
N VAL A 277 -20.29 11.65 18.97
CA VAL A 277 -18.90 12.11 19.10
C VAL A 277 -18.84 13.61 18.83
N PRO A 278 -18.30 14.43 19.75
CA PRO A 278 -18.25 15.87 19.59
C PRO A 278 -17.29 16.31 18.48
N ASP A 279 -17.58 17.44 17.79
CA ASP A 279 -16.71 18.00 16.76
C ASP A 279 -15.31 18.39 17.26
N ASP A 280 -15.21 18.84 18.51
CA ASP A 280 -13.94 19.19 19.14
C ASP A 280 -13.05 17.96 19.38
N GLU A 281 -13.61 16.79 19.65
CA GLU A 281 -12.87 15.54 19.72
C GLU A 281 -12.36 15.12 18.34
N LEU A 282 -13.19 15.21 17.30
CA LEU A 282 -12.77 14.91 15.93
C LEU A 282 -11.67 15.86 15.45
N GLU A 283 -11.75 17.16 15.79
CA GLU A 283 -10.70 18.11 15.42
C GLU A 283 -9.40 17.86 16.20
N THR A 284 -9.49 17.50 17.49
CA THR A 284 -8.31 17.11 18.27
C THR A 284 -7.58 15.94 17.61
N ILE A 285 -8.31 14.90 17.16
CA ILE A 285 -7.71 13.76 16.43
C ILE A 285 -7.01 14.24 15.14
N ARG A 286 -7.62 15.20 14.41
CA ARG A 286 -7.00 15.77 13.21
C ARG A 286 -5.73 16.56 13.52
N GLU A 287 -5.74 17.35 14.59
CA GLU A 287 -4.57 18.12 15.03
C GLU A 287 -3.42 17.20 15.46
N ASP A 288 -3.72 16.20 16.29
CA ASP A 288 -2.72 15.19 16.71
C ASP A 288 -2.13 14.43 15.53
N ALA A 289 -2.95 14.07 14.54
CA ALA A 289 -2.49 13.41 13.32
C ALA A 289 -1.53 14.31 12.52
N ARG A 290 -1.86 15.60 12.36
CA ARG A 290 -1.00 16.58 11.69
C ARG A 290 0.34 16.73 12.41
N GLU A 291 0.31 16.90 13.72
CA GLU A 291 1.54 17.05 14.53
C GLU A 291 2.45 15.82 14.38
N ARG A 292 1.90 14.61 14.47
CA ARG A 292 2.66 13.36 14.31
C ARG A 292 3.30 13.23 12.92
N VAL A 293 2.57 13.61 11.87
CA VAL A 293 3.08 13.56 10.50
C VAL A 293 4.16 14.59 10.28
N ASP A 294 3.94 15.83 10.70
CA ASP A 294 4.95 16.90 10.58
C ASP A 294 6.22 16.57 11.35
N GLU A 295 6.10 16.03 12.56
CA GLU A 295 7.24 15.53 13.32
C GLU A 295 8.02 14.43 12.58
N ALA A 296 7.32 13.49 11.92
CA ALA A 296 7.97 12.40 11.20
C ALA A 296 8.73 12.90 9.96
N ILE A 297 8.17 13.88 9.25
CA ILE A 297 8.80 14.49 8.07
C ILE A 297 10.03 15.29 8.48
N GLU A 298 9.91 16.18 9.45
CA GLU A 298 11.04 16.98 9.90
C GLU A 298 12.16 16.09 10.49
N TRP A 299 11.80 15.07 11.27
CA TRP A 299 12.77 14.12 11.77
C TRP A 299 13.49 13.38 10.62
N ALA A 300 12.78 12.94 9.58
CA ALA A 300 13.37 12.24 8.45
C ALA A 300 14.34 13.12 7.65
N LYS A 301 14.04 14.40 7.49
CA LYS A 301 14.92 15.37 6.82
C LYS A 301 16.27 15.53 7.51
N GLU A 302 16.30 15.39 8.83
CA GLU A 302 17.51 15.51 9.65
C GLU A 302 18.38 14.24 9.66
N GLN A 303 17.86 13.12 9.13
CA GLN A 303 18.58 11.85 9.17
C GLN A 303 19.71 11.81 8.12
N PRO A 304 20.80 11.06 8.40
CA PRO A 304 21.90 10.92 7.46
C PRO A 304 21.49 10.17 6.18
N GLU A 305 22.13 10.52 5.08
CA GLU A 305 22.09 9.73 3.87
C GLU A 305 22.90 8.44 4.05
N PRO A 306 22.50 7.32 3.44
CA PRO A 306 23.28 6.09 3.48
C PRO A 306 24.63 6.27 2.77
N ASP A 307 25.65 5.53 3.23
CA ASP A 307 26.93 5.47 2.52
C ASP A 307 26.68 4.91 1.11
N PRO A 308 27.22 5.50 0.04
CA PRO A 308 27.10 4.97 -1.32
C PRO A 308 27.51 3.48 -1.44
N ASP A 309 28.47 3.04 -0.64
CA ASP A 309 28.92 1.64 -0.62
C ASP A 309 27.83 0.67 -0.10
N ALA A 310 26.87 1.16 0.69
CA ALA A 310 25.73 0.39 1.14
C ALA A 310 24.87 -0.17 -0.01
N ALA A 311 24.98 0.36 -1.23
CA ALA A 311 24.31 -0.18 -2.41
C ALA A 311 24.75 -1.60 -2.76
N TYR A 312 25.93 -2.02 -2.32
CA TYR A 312 26.50 -3.36 -2.56
C TYR A 312 26.26 -4.32 -1.40
N GLU A 313 25.71 -3.83 -0.29
CA GLU A 313 25.44 -4.63 0.90
C GLU A 313 24.03 -5.22 0.87
N ASP A 314 23.81 -6.28 1.66
CA ASP A 314 22.52 -6.94 1.90
C ASP A 314 21.85 -7.59 0.64
N VAL A 315 22.56 -7.65 -0.50
CA VAL A 315 22.03 -8.32 -1.71
C VAL A 315 22.16 -9.84 -1.58
N PHE A 316 23.24 -10.33 -0.99
CA PHE A 316 23.51 -11.76 -0.79
C PHE A 316 24.07 -12.01 0.60
N VAL A 317 23.66 -13.11 1.24
CA VAL A 317 24.25 -13.58 2.51
C VAL A 317 25.75 -13.91 2.33
N ASN A 318 26.10 -14.47 1.16
CA ASN A 318 27.47 -14.74 0.74
C ASN A 318 27.65 -14.05 -0.62
N PRO A 319 28.17 -12.82 -0.68
CA PRO A 319 28.36 -12.14 -1.95
C PRO A 319 29.35 -12.91 -2.82
N PRO A 320 29.10 -13.02 -4.15
CA PRO A 320 30.07 -13.59 -5.08
C PRO A 320 31.41 -12.86 -4.99
N SER A 321 32.52 -13.57 -5.14
CA SER A 321 33.86 -12.96 -5.17
C SER A 321 33.94 -11.96 -6.33
N GLY A 322 34.25 -10.68 -6.02
CA GLY A 322 34.31 -9.58 -6.99
C GLY A 322 33.15 -8.59 -6.95
N VAL A 323 32.13 -8.80 -6.10
CA VAL A 323 31.13 -7.79 -5.78
C VAL A 323 31.62 -7.02 -4.55
N THR A 324 32.45 -6.02 -4.78
CA THR A 324 32.93 -5.08 -3.74
C THR A 324 32.85 -3.66 -4.28
N SER A 325 32.73 -2.69 -3.40
CA SER A 325 32.76 -1.26 -3.69
C SER A 325 34.06 -0.79 -4.37
N GLU A 326 35.11 -1.62 -4.38
CA GLU A 326 36.43 -1.25 -4.89
C GLU A 326 36.62 -1.41 -6.40
N GLU A 327 35.70 -2.06 -7.12
CA GLU A 327 35.76 -2.15 -8.59
C GLU A 327 34.41 -1.83 -9.24
N PRO A 328 34.19 -0.60 -9.75
CA PRO A 328 33.10 -0.39 -10.68
C PRO A 328 33.39 -1.22 -11.93
N SER A 329 32.51 -2.20 -12.21
CA SER A 329 32.58 -3.05 -13.41
C SER A 329 32.33 -2.23 -14.69
N HIS A 330 33.24 -1.37 -15.07
CA HIS A 330 33.26 -0.65 -16.35
C HIS A 330 33.84 -1.46 -17.54
N GLU A 331 34.04 -2.77 -17.40
CA GLU A 331 34.51 -3.64 -18.49
C GLU A 331 33.38 -4.40 -19.21
N LEU A 332 32.17 -3.85 -19.35
CA LEU A 332 31.14 -4.41 -20.23
C LEU A 332 30.84 -3.55 -21.46
N ALA A 333 31.78 -2.74 -21.91
CA ALA A 333 31.63 -1.97 -23.15
C ALA A 333 32.92 -1.96 -23.97
N GLY A 334 33.41 -3.14 -24.30
CA GLY A 334 34.55 -3.35 -25.20
C GLY A 334 34.34 -4.62 -26.01
N GLY A 335 33.29 -4.67 -26.82
CA GLY A 335 33.15 -5.59 -27.93
C GLY A 335 33.68 -4.89 -29.18
N ASP A 336 34.92 -5.11 -29.52
CA ASP A 336 35.46 -4.80 -30.84
C ASP A 336 34.83 -5.74 -31.87
N ASP A 337 34.54 -5.15 -33.06
CA ASP A 337 34.16 -5.63 -34.38
C ASP A 337 32.66 -5.90 -34.65
#